data_d032f3f289c02d93c480af4a1fe786f2
#
_entry.id   d032f3f289c02d93c480af4a1fe786f2
#
_cell.length_a   1.000
_cell.length_b   1.000
_cell.length_c   1.000
_cell.angle_alpha   90.00
_cell.angle_beta   90.00
_cell.angle_gamma   90.00
#
_symmetry.space_group_name_H-M   'P 1'
#
loop_
_entity.id
_entity.type
_entity.pdbx_description
1 polymer ?
#
loop_
_entity_poly.entity_id
_entity_poly.type
_entity_poly.pdbx_seq_one_letter_code
_entity_poly.pdbx_strand_id
1 'polypeptide(L)'
;MAKILIVDDDPDVRPLMRLTLSKLGHQPSLAASGTEGLKLAESEPFDLMVLDLMMPDIDGYEVMRRLKTNPATKDLPIIVLTARTQAADYDSAIESGADAYLPKPFDPDVLNRRIGELLKREEARKSAGSESASSALNGRVTVVLGLRGGVGATTYAVTIAGTLLRLGGRVCLVDLSPSGGHVGLQLRLAGGTTWRNLPASPDTTAVAQTLVRHDSGLVVLAAPSQPVRQGLSAETFRATLEALQIFFTQVVIDAAPLLDAATEAALAAADEIVVMCTPEVGAVHSTIGTLQVLGALRRPGAQVIVVLNQVAAEPSLPTSAIERALGGPPDLVVPFDRQQAVALVHGTPLVFSQPGALLPAAVASFVAQAREKA
;
A
#
# COMPACT_ATOMS: atom_id res chain seq x y z
N MET A 1 19.48 18.96 7.72
CA MET A 1 19.19 19.61 9.01
C MET A 1 17.79 20.18 8.89
N ALA A 2 16.83 19.67 9.67
CA ALA A 2 15.41 20.02 9.56
C ALA A 2 14.90 20.71 10.83
N LYS A 3 13.95 21.64 10.67
CA LYS A 3 13.27 22.33 11.77
C LYS A 3 12.03 21.53 12.16
N ILE A 4 12.04 20.95 13.36
CA ILE A 4 11.00 20.00 13.81
C ILE A 4 10.26 20.59 15.01
N LEU A 5 8.93 20.71 14.89
CA LEU A 5 8.06 21.10 16.00
C LEU A 5 7.63 19.88 16.81
N ILE A 6 7.87 19.91 18.11
CA ILE A 6 7.47 18.86 19.06
C ILE A 6 6.33 19.43 19.89
N VAL A 7 5.17 18.77 19.85
CA VAL A 7 3.96 19.13 20.59
C VAL A 7 3.59 17.98 21.52
N ASP A 8 3.80 18.16 22.80
CA ASP A 8 3.55 17.15 23.84
C ASP A 8 3.35 17.88 25.18
N ASP A 9 2.32 17.56 25.96
CA ASP A 9 2.05 18.22 27.23
C ASP A 9 2.94 17.73 28.38
N ASP A 10 3.58 16.57 28.22
CA ASP A 10 4.44 15.99 29.25
C ASP A 10 5.76 16.77 29.38
N PRO A 11 6.02 17.36 30.57
CA PRO A 11 7.23 18.15 30.81
C PRO A 11 8.53 17.31 30.80
N ASP A 12 8.45 16.00 30.96
CA ASP A 12 9.62 15.11 30.95
C ASP A 12 9.93 14.59 29.52
N VAL A 13 8.89 14.41 28.70
CA VAL A 13 9.03 13.92 27.32
C VAL A 13 9.64 15.00 26.40
N ARG A 14 9.18 16.24 26.49
CA ARG A 14 9.67 17.33 25.62
C ARG A 14 11.20 17.53 25.68
N PRO A 15 11.85 17.64 26.86
CA PRO A 15 13.33 17.80 26.93
C PRO A 15 14.07 16.60 26.37
N LEU A 16 13.55 15.38 26.62
CA LEU A 16 14.13 14.14 26.09
C LEU A 16 14.05 14.11 24.56
N MET A 17 12.91 14.43 23.97
CA MET A 17 12.71 14.54 22.53
C MET A 17 13.61 15.60 21.91
N ARG A 18 13.71 16.76 22.54
CA ARG A 18 14.63 17.82 22.10
C ARG A 18 16.07 17.32 22.05
N LEU A 19 16.55 16.67 23.12
CA LEU A 19 17.90 16.15 23.19
C LEU A 19 18.14 15.09 22.11
N THR A 20 17.19 14.17 21.91
CA THR A 20 17.25 13.11 20.90
C THR A 20 17.37 13.71 19.51
N LEU A 21 16.44 14.60 19.12
CA LEU A 21 16.44 15.20 17.79
C LEU A 21 17.64 16.12 17.54
N SER A 22 18.13 16.83 18.57
CA SER A 22 19.35 17.64 18.47
C SER A 22 20.59 16.77 18.22
N LYS A 23 20.72 15.61 18.90
CA LYS A 23 21.80 14.65 18.66
C LYS A 23 21.77 14.05 17.25
N LEU A 24 20.57 13.96 16.65
CA LEU A 24 20.36 13.50 15.28
C LEU A 24 20.57 14.60 14.23
N GLY A 25 20.99 15.81 14.63
CA GLY A 25 21.31 16.91 13.74
C GLY A 25 20.11 17.75 13.28
N HIS A 26 18.98 17.66 13.96
CA HIS A 26 17.79 18.49 13.68
C HIS A 26 17.71 19.71 14.60
N GLN A 27 16.84 20.67 14.27
CA GLN A 27 16.51 21.85 15.08
C GLN A 27 15.11 21.70 15.70
N PRO A 28 14.97 21.16 16.92
CA PRO A 28 13.68 21.01 17.56
C PRO A 28 13.19 22.31 18.20
N SER A 29 11.90 22.65 17.96
CA SER A 29 11.12 23.63 18.70
C SER A 29 10.08 22.89 19.54
N LEU A 30 9.73 23.44 20.71
CA LEU A 30 8.84 22.77 21.67
C LEU A 30 7.55 23.57 21.83
N ALA A 31 6.42 22.88 21.93
CA ALA A 31 5.13 23.38 22.36
C ALA A 31 4.59 22.50 23.48
N ALA A 32 4.03 23.11 24.53
CA ALA A 32 3.53 22.41 25.71
C ALA A 32 2.04 22.07 25.61
N SER A 33 1.38 22.43 24.52
CA SER A 33 -0.04 22.18 24.29
C SER A 33 -0.36 22.19 22.80
N GLY A 34 -1.52 21.63 22.42
CA GLY A 34 -1.99 21.66 21.06
C GLY A 34 -2.26 23.07 20.54
N THR A 35 -2.78 23.95 21.40
CA THR A 35 -3.01 25.38 21.07
C THR A 35 -1.69 26.11 20.76
N GLU A 36 -0.66 25.88 21.56
CA GLU A 36 0.68 26.45 21.33
C GLU A 36 1.30 25.88 20.05
N GLY A 37 1.15 24.57 19.82
CA GLY A 37 1.62 23.88 18.62
C GLY A 37 1.01 24.44 17.33
N LEU A 38 -0.31 24.68 17.31
CA LEU A 38 -0.98 25.33 16.19
C LEU A 38 -0.45 26.75 15.95
N LYS A 39 -0.37 27.57 17.01
CA LYS A 39 0.14 28.94 16.90
C LYS A 39 1.55 29.01 16.33
N LEU A 40 2.44 28.12 16.78
CA LEU A 40 3.81 28.05 16.25
C LEU A 40 3.82 27.60 14.78
N ALA A 41 3.08 26.55 14.44
CA ALA A 41 3.01 26.05 13.07
C ALA A 41 2.43 27.08 12.07
N GLU A 42 1.56 27.99 12.53
CA GLU A 42 1.01 29.06 11.70
C GLU A 42 1.93 30.29 11.62
N SER A 43 2.78 30.51 12.63
CA SER A 43 3.64 31.70 12.70
C SER A 43 5.01 31.54 12.02
N GLU A 44 5.50 30.32 11.90
CA GLU A 44 6.80 30.02 11.31
C GLU A 44 6.82 28.69 10.57
N PRO A 45 7.65 28.54 9.54
CA PRO A 45 7.73 27.30 8.77
C PRO A 45 8.48 26.20 9.54
N PHE A 46 7.92 25.00 9.56
CA PHE A 46 8.54 23.77 10.04
C PHE A 46 8.63 22.74 8.90
N ASP A 47 9.62 21.87 8.96
CA ASP A 47 9.80 20.78 8.00
C ASP A 47 9.02 19.52 8.41
N LEU A 48 8.71 19.38 9.72
CA LEU A 48 7.99 18.24 10.26
C LEU A 48 7.45 18.60 11.65
N MET A 49 6.31 18.00 12.02
CA MET A 49 5.75 18.03 13.38
C MET A 49 5.76 16.63 14.00
N VAL A 50 6.13 16.55 15.28
CA VAL A 50 5.93 15.37 16.13
C VAL A 50 4.88 15.76 17.16
N LEU A 51 3.74 15.05 17.18
CA LEU A 51 2.54 15.44 17.91
C LEU A 51 2.06 14.31 18.82
N ASP A 52 1.86 14.62 20.10
CA ASP A 52 1.09 13.74 21.00
C ASP A 52 -0.41 13.85 20.72
N LEU A 53 -1.11 12.73 20.82
CA LEU A 53 -2.57 12.69 20.70
C LEU A 53 -3.30 13.14 21.98
N MET A 54 -2.75 12.77 23.12
CA MET A 54 -3.43 12.91 24.41
C MET A 54 -2.94 14.16 25.13
N MET A 55 -3.58 15.29 24.83
CA MET A 55 -3.29 16.58 25.49
C MET A 55 -4.55 17.14 26.13
N PRO A 56 -4.42 17.88 27.27
CA PRO A 56 -5.57 18.31 28.07
C PRO A 56 -6.34 19.52 27.51
N ASP A 57 -5.73 20.28 26.56
CA ASP A 57 -6.36 21.51 25.99
C ASP A 57 -7.16 21.17 24.71
N ILE A 58 -6.49 20.86 23.64
CA ILE A 58 -7.06 20.31 22.41
C ILE A 58 -6.32 19.03 22.06
N ASP A 59 -7.05 17.99 21.70
CA ASP A 59 -6.44 16.72 21.35
C ASP A 59 -5.66 16.80 20.03
N GLY A 60 -4.74 15.86 19.84
CA GLY A 60 -3.91 15.83 18.63
C GLY A 60 -4.70 15.64 17.33
N TYR A 61 -5.89 15.06 17.40
CA TYR A 61 -6.77 14.90 16.24
C TYR A 61 -7.30 16.26 15.76
N GLU A 62 -7.75 17.10 16.68
CA GLU A 62 -8.22 18.46 16.36
C GLU A 62 -7.07 19.33 15.85
N VAL A 63 -5.85 19.19 16.43
CA VAL A 63 -4.64 19.86 15.92
C VAL A 63 -4.40 19.48 14.47
N MET A 64 -4.37 18.19 14.15
CA MET A 64 -4.17 17.71 12.78
C MET A 64 -5.24 18.22 11.83
N ARG A 65 -6.51 18.13 12.21
CA ARG A 65 -7.64 18.60 11.40
C ARG A 65 -7.49 20.07 11.02
N ARG A 66 -7.13 20.94 12.00
CA ARG A 66 -6.91 22.37 11.74
C ARG A 66 -5.72 22.63 10.83
N LEU A 67 -4.58 21.93 11.05
CA LEU A 67 -3.40 22.07 10.19
C LEU A 67 -3.70 21.64 8.75
N LYS A 68 -4.39 20.51 8.55
CA LYS A 68 -4.70 19.99 7.21
C LYS A 68 -5.76 20.81 6.45
N THR A 69 -6.60 21.58 7.15
CA THR A 69 -7.55 22.52 6.51
C THR A 69 -6.96 23.89 6.22
N ASN A 70 -5.85 24.27 6.82
CA ASN A 70 -5.20 25.56 6.60
C ASN A 70 -4.21 25.48 5.42
N PRO A 71 -4.38 26.28 4.33
CA PRO A 71 -3.51 26.26 3.16
C PRO A 71 -2.02 26.45 3.45
N ALA A 72 -1.67 27.16 4.53
CA ALA A 72 -0.28 27.42 4.92
C ALA A 72 0.40 26.21 5.59
N THR A 73 -0.37 25.33 6.22
CA THR A 73 0.15 24.21 7.03
C THR A 73 -0.33 22.83 6.56
N LYS A 74 -1.24 22.76 5.59
CA LYS A 74 -1.81 21.49 5.10
C LYS A 74 -0.78 20.47 4.65
N ASP A 75 0.34 20.96 4.16
CA ASP A 75 1.45 20.15 3.63
C ASP A 75 2.51 19.81 4.69
N LEU A 76 2.37 20.28 5.94
CA LEU A 76 3.28 19.95 7.03
C LEU A 76 3.19 18.46 7.37
N PRO A 77 4.28 17.68 7.26
CA PRO A 77 4.30 16.27 7.66
C PRO A 77 4.14 16.12 9.17
N ILE A 78 3.30 15.18 9.61
CA ILE A 78 2.99 14.97 11.02
C ILE A 78 3.26 13.52 11.42
N ILE A 79 4.17 13.32 12.38
CA ILE A 79 4.37 12.06 13.09
C ILE A 79 3.60 12.12 14.40
N VAL A 80 2.66 11.21 14.59
CA VAL A 80 1.89 11.11 15.82
C VAL A 80 2.54 10.15 16.81
N LEU A 81 2.67 10.57 18.07
CA LEU A 81 3.05 9.72 19.19
C LEU A 81 1.80 9.30 19.95
N THR A 82 1.64 8.03 20.27
CA THR A 82 0.46 7.54 20.98
C THR A 82 0.83 6.51 22.05
N ALA A 83 0.22 6.64 23.23
CA ALA A 83 0.31 5.63 24.28
C ALA A 83 -0.68 4.46 24.05
N ARG A 84 -1.61 4.59 23.11
CA ARG A 84 -2.63 3.59 22.83
C ARG A 84 -2.17 2.63 21.72
N THR A 85 -2.27 1.35 22.01
CA THR A 85 -1.91 0.24 21.08
C THR A 85 -3.14 -0.46 20.50
N GLN A 86 -4.35 0.02 20.75
CA GLN A 86 -5.58 -0.62 20.27
C GLN A 86 -5.89 -0.23 18.82
N ALA A 87 -6.38 -1.20 18.04
CA ALA A 87 -6.66 -1.05 16.62
C ALA A 87 -7.67 0.09 16.29
N ALA A 88 -8.62 0.37 17.19
CA ALA A 88 -9.61 1.45 17.03
C ALA A 88 -9.00 2.87 17.04
N ASP A 89 -7.86 3.04 17.71
CA ASP A 89 -7.16 4.33 17.74
C ASP A 89 -6.37 4.60 16.47
N TYR A 90 -5.98 3.53 15.75
CA TYR A 90 -5.30 3.61 14.44
C TYR A 90 -6.25 4.13 13.35
N ASP A 91 -7.52 3.73 13.41
CA ASP A 91 -8.54 4.13 12.43
C ASP A 91 -8.90 5.62 12.57
N SER A 92 -9.10 6.09 13.80
CA SER A 92 -9.34 7.52 14.12
C SER A 92 -8.14 8.40 13.74
N ALA A 93 -6.97 7.84 13.77
CA ALA A 93 -5.71 8.52 13.54
C ALA A 93 -5.38 8.64 12.02
N ILE A 94 -5.77 7.66 11.22
CA ILE A 94 -5.69 7.71 9.75
C ILE A 94 -6.67 8.77 9.21
N GLU A 95 -7.88 8.86 9.77
CA GLU A 95 -8.88 9.86 9.41
C GLU A 95 -8.44 11.31 9.70
N SER A 96 -7.49 11.49 10.61
CA SER A 96 -7.06 12.82 11.07
C SER A 96 -5.90 13.43 10.29
N GLY A 97 -5.30 12.70 9.31
CA GLY A 97 -4.29 13.24 8.40
C GLY A 97 -2.83 13.15 8.88
N ALA A 98 -2.49 12.23 9.80
CA ALA A 98 -1.10 11.98 10.16
C ALA A 98 -0.33 11.23 9.07
N ASP A 99 0.93 11.59 8.87
CA ASP A 99 1.82 10.96 7.88
C ASP A 99 2.55 9.73 8.44
N ALA A 100 2.68 9.62 9.76
CA ALA A 100 3.23 8.44 10.44
C ALA A 100 2.74 8.34 11.90
N TYR A 101 2.76 7.12 12.46
CA TYR A 101 2.43 6.82 13.86
C TYR A 101 3.60 6.09 14.53
N LEU A 102 3.84 6.44 15.79
CA LEU A 102 4.80 5.75 16.65
C LEU A 102 4.16 5.49 18.01
N PRO A 103 4.07 4.23 18.46
CA PRO A 103 3.61 3.91 19.80
C PRO A 103 4.66 4.33 20.85
N LYS A 104 4.20 4.90 21.98
CA LYS A 104 5.04 5.13 23.17
C LYS A 104 5.09 3.82 24.02
N PRO A 105 6.24 3.37 24.53
CA PRO A 105 7.59 3.92 24.31
C PRO A 105 8.12 3.56 22.91
N PHE A 106 8.84 4.49 22.29
CA PHE A 106 9.41 4.31 20.95
C PHE A 106 10.94 4.25 20.99
N ASP A 107 11.50 3.55 20.01
CA ASP A 107 12.93 3.50 19.78
C ASP A 107 13.37 4.78 19.04
N PRO A 108 14.37 5.53 19.54
CA PRO A 108 14.92 6.71 18.87
C PRO A 108 15.37 6.47 17.42
N ASP A 109 15.90 5.29 17.11
CA ASP A 109 16.34 4.95 15.75
C ASP A 109 15.16 4.76 14.80
N VAL A 110 14.03 4.24 15.30
CA VAL A 110 12.79 4.12 14.54
C VAL A 110 12.21 5.50 14.25
N LEU A 111 12.22 6.41 15.24
CA LEU A 111 11.77 7.80 15.04
C LEU A 111 12.66 8.51 14.00
N ASN A 112 13.99 8.40 14.13
CA ASN A 112 14.93 9.00 13.18
C ASN A 112 14.71 8.52 11.74
N ARG A 113 14.55 7.23 11.56
CA ARG A 113 14.26 6.65 10.23
C ARG A 113 12.97 7.23 9.65
N ARG A 114 11.89 7.33 10.43
CA ARG A 114 10.62 7.92 10.00
C ARG A 114 10.73 9.39 9.64
N ILE A 115 11.45 10.16 10.43
CA ILE A 115 11.77 11.57 10.12
C ILE A 115 12.51 11.65 8.78
N GLY A 116 13.57 10.85 8.60
CA GLY A 116 14.36 10.84 7.38
C GLY A 116 13.54 10.46 6.13
N GLU A 117 12.63 9.49 6.24
CA GLU A 117 11.72 9.09 5.16
C GLU A 117 10.78 10.24 4.76
N LEU A 118 10.15 10.92 5.73
CA LEU A 118 9.22 12.01 5.48
C LEU A 118 9.93 13.26 4.91
N LEU A 119 11.10 13.63 5.45
CA LEU A 119 11.87 14.77 4.96
C LEU A 119 12.35 14.56 3.52
N LYS A 120 12.87 13.38 3.18
CA LYS A 120 13.25 13.04 1.80
C LYS A 120 12.06 13.12 0.85
N ARG A 121 10.89 12.68 1.30
CA ARG A 121 9.64 12.79 0.53
C ARG A 121 9.27 14.25 0.26
N GLU A 122 9.39 15.13 1.25
CA GLU A 122 9.12 16.55 1.10
C GLU A 122 10.16 17.29 0.23
N GLU A 123 11.43 16.92 0.33
CA GLU A 123 12.48 17.47 -0.54
C GLU A 123 12.24 17.08 -2.00
N ALA A 124 11.87 15.82 -2.26
CA ALA A 124 11.50 15.34 -3.60
C ALA A 124 10.27 16.10 -4.15
N ARG A 125 9.29 16.40 -3.28
CA ARG A 125 8.11 17.21 -3.65
C ARG A 125 8.46 18.65 -4.01
N LYS A 126 9.35 19.29 -3.27
CA LYS A 126 9.80 20.68 -3.50
C LYS A 126 10.70 20.81 -4.73
N SER A 127 11.47 19.79 -5.09
CA SER A 127 12.39 19.78 -6.24
C SER A 127 11.75 19.40 -7.58
N ALA A 128 10.62 18.70 -7.54
CA ALA A 128 9.83 18.36 -8.72
C ALA A 128 8.85 19.50 -9.02
N GLY A 129 9.16 20.33 -10.01
CA GLY A 129 8.24 21.35 -10.51
C GLY A 129 6.87 20.78 -10.89
N SER A 130 5.82 21.55 -10.72
CA SER A 130 4.37 21.25 -10.58
C SER A 130 3.68 20.18 -11.46
N GLU A 131 4.36 19.52 -12.39
CA GLU A 131 3.77 18.44 -13.20
C GLU A 131 4.24 17.02 -12.78
N SER A 132 5.32 16.90 -12.03
CA SER A 132 5.86 15.62 -11.51
C SER A 132 5.52 15.36 -10.03
N ALA A 133 4.97 16.35 -9.31
CA ALA A 133 4.68 16.28 -7.87
C ALA A 133 3.52 15.33 -7.50
N SER A 134 2.64 15.01 -8.45
CA SER A 134 1.53 14.06 -8.28
C SER A 134 2.03 12.61 -8.07
N SER A 135 3.18 12.26 -8.63
CA SER A 135 3.71 10.89 -8.62
C SER A 135 4.50 10.51 -7.34
N ALA A 136 5.08 11.49 -6.63
CA ALA A 136 5.93 11.23 -5.45
C ALA A 136 5.17 11.14 -4.11
N LEU A 137 3.90 11.56 -4.08
CA LEU A 137 3.04 11.57 -2.88
C LEU A 137 2.12 10.35 -2.80
N ASN A 138 1.91 9.68 -3.91
CA ASN A 138 0.95 8.60 -4.02
C ASN A 138 1.63 7.25 -3.72
N GLY A 139 0.98 6.42 -2.90
CA GLY A 139 1.41 5.04 -2.67
C GLY A 139 1.64 4.31 -4.01
N ARG A 140 2.72 3.54 -4.10
CA ARG A 140 3.05 2.76 -5.31
C ARG A 140 1.96 1.77 -5.64
N VAL A 141 1.55 1.71 -6.89
CA VAL A 141 0.47 0.85 -7.38
C VAL A 141 1.06 -0.34 -8.14
N THR A 142 0.82 -1.55 -7.65
CA THR A 142 1.16 -2.80 -8.33
C THR A 142 -0.12 -3.51 -8.75
N VAL A 143 -0.31 -3.72 -10.03
CA VAL A 143 -1.46 -4.47 -10.58
C VAL A 143 -1.01 -5.89 -10.93
N VAL A 144 -1.69 -6.88 -10.37
CA VAL A 144 -1.48 -8.30 -10.72
C VAL A 144 -2.60 -8.73 -11.65
N LEU A 145 -2.24 -9.16 -12.86
CA LEU A 145 -3.15 -9.47 -13.93
C LEU A 145 -2.92 -10.88 -14.50
N GLY A 146 -3.99 -11.59 -14.75
CA GLY A 146 -3.97 -12.83 -15.50
C GLY A 146 -5.28 -12.99 -16.26
N LEU A 147 -5.29 -12.76 -17.58
CA LEU A 147 -6.51 -12.83 -18.41
C LEU A 147 -7.01 -14.27 -18.64
N ARG A 148 -6.46 -15.24 -17.91
CA ARG A 148 -6.95 -16.60 -17.86
C ARG A 148 -7.17 -17.03 -16.41
N GLY A 149 -8.28 -17.70 -16.14
CA GLY A 149 -8.56 -18.28 -14.84
C GLY A 149 -7.55 -19.37 -14.46
N GLY A 150 -7.17 -19.46 -13.20
CA GLY A 150 -6.28 -20.50 -12.67
C GLY A 150 -4.79 -20.23 -12.78
N VAL A 151 -4.34 -19.10 -13.36
CA VAL A 151 -2.91 -18.76 -13.47
C VAL A 151 -2.28 -18.34 -12.13
N GLY A 152 -3.08 -18.14 -11.08
CA GLY A 152 -2.58 -17.83 -9.74
C GLY A 152 -2.46 -16.33 -9.43
N ALA A 153 -3.11 -15.45 -10.20
CA ALA A 153 -3.05 -14.00 -10.01
C ALA A 153 -3.43 -13.58 -8.58
N THR A 154 -4.59 -14.00 -8.06
CA THR A 154 -5.02 -13.71 -6.69
C THR A 154 -4.04 -14.21 -5.65
N THR A 155 -3.51 -15.43 -5.81
CA THR A 155 -2.53 -16.00 -4.88
C THR A 155 -1.24 -15.19 -4.87
N TYR A 156 -0.79 -14.75 -6.02
CA TYR A 156 0.38 -13.90 -6.14
C TYR A 156 0.11 -12.49 -5.54
N ALA A 157 -1.06 -11.90 -5.80
CA ALA A 157 -1.45 -10.60 -5.23
C ALA A 157 -1.48 -10.65 -3.68
N VAL A 158 -2.06 -11.69 -3.08
CA VAL A 158 -2.02 -11.92 -1.63
C VAL A 158 -0.58 -12.10 -1.13
N THR A 159 0.26 -12.83 -1.88
CA THR A 159 1.64 -13.10 -1.48
C THR A 159 2.50 -11.84 -1.55
N ILE A 160 2.41 -11.03 -2.60
CA ILE A 160 3.18 -9.78 -2.71
C ILE A 160 2.70 -8.76 -1.69
N ALA A 161 1.39 -8.63 -1.46
CA ALA A 161 0.84 -7.74 -0.44
C ALA A 161 1.32 -8.13 0.98
N GLY A 162 1.27 -9.42 1.32
CA GLY A 162 1.79 -9.94 2.58
C GLY A 162 3.30 -9.76 2.73
N THR A 163 4.07 -9.95 1.65
CA THR A 163 5.52 -9.72 1.65
C THR A 163 5.84 -8.24 1.90
N LEU A 164 5.18 -7.32 1.21
CA LEU A 164 5.36 -5.87 1.38
C LEU A 164 4.99 -5.42 2.80
N LEU A 165 3.90 -5.99 3.37
CA LEU A 165 3.49 -5.73 4.75
C LEU A 165 4.57 -6.18 5.74
N ARG A 166 5.14 -7.38 5.58
CA ARG A 166 6.23 -7.89 6.42
C ARG A 166 7.50 -7.06 6.33
N LEU A 167 7.74 -6.39 5.21
CA LEU A 167 8.84 -5.44 5.02
C LEU A 167 8.53 -4.05 5.62
N GLY A 168 7.44 -3.91 6.38
CA GLY A 168 7.05 -2.69 7.08
C GLY A 168 6.32 -1.67 6.23
N GLY A 169 5.85 -2.05 5.02
CA GLY A 169 4.99 -1.20 4.19
C GLY A 169 3.59 -1.04 4.78
N ARG A 170 2.96 0.12 4.57
CA ARG A 170 1.52 0.28 4.74
C ARG A 170 0.86 -0.21 3.46
N VAL A 171 0.22 -1.36 3.50
CA VAL A 171 -0.26 -2.06 2.30
C VAL A 171 -1.77 -2.18 2.30
N CYS A 172 -2.40 -1.81 1.19
CA CYS A 172 -3.79 -2.17 0.88
C CYS A 172 -3.82 -3.16 -0.29
N LEU A 173 -4.56 -4.24 -0.14
CA LEU A 173 -4.87 -5.18 -1.21
C LEU A 173 -6.30 -4.92 -1.72
N VAL A 174 -6.44 -4.64 -3.00
CA VAL A 174 -7.72 -4.37 -3.66
C VAL A 174 -8.11 -5.57 -4.52
N ASP A 175 -9.28 -6.14 -4.28
CA ASP A 175 -9.86 -7.19 -5.13
C ASP A 175 -10.86 -6.57 -6.11
N LEU A 176 -10.55 -6.54 -7.39
CA LEU A 176 -11.44 -6.00 -8.44
C LEU A 176 -12.36 -7.06 -9.05
N SER A 177 -12.31 -8.32 -8.57
CA SER A 177 -13.08 -9.41 -9.17
C SER A 177 -14.62 -9.22 -9.03
N PRO A 178 -15.36 -9.13 -10.13
CA PRO A 178 -16.82 -9.14 -10.07
C PRO A 178 -17.39 -10.56 -9.91
N SER A 179 -16.57 -11.60 -9.96
CA SER A 179 -17.00 -13.00 -10.03
C SER A 179 -17.05 -13.72 -8.68
N GLY A 180 -16.85 -12.99 -7.56
CA GLY A 180 -17.05 -13.58 -6.23
C GLY A 180 -15.83 -13.60 -5.32
N GLY A 181 -15.16 -12.44 -5.11
CA GLY A 181 -14.27 -12.16 -3.99
C GLY A 181 -13.20 -13.21 -3.63
N HIS A 182 -12.28 -13.51 -4.53
CA HIS A 182 -11.28 -14.56 -4.31
C HIS A 182 -10.24 -14.21 -3.24
N VAL A 183 -9.91 -12.91 -3.07
CA VAL A 183 -9.04 -12.45 -1.97
C VAL A 183 -9.72 -12.71 -0.63
N GLY A 184 -11.00 -12.36 -0.50
CA GLY A 184 -11.77 -12.60 0.71
C GLY A 184 -11.84 -14.08 1.08
N LEU A 185 -11.96 -14.97 0.08
CA LEU A 185 -11.94 -16.42 0.28
C LEU A 185 -10.57 -16.90 0.80
N GLN A 186 -9.46 -16.47 0.16
CA GLN A 186 -8.12 -16.89 0.56
C GLN A 186 -7.71 -16.39 1.95
N LEU A 187 -8.20 -15.22 2.35
CA LEU A 187 -7.94 -14.61 3.65
C LEU A 187 -9.00 -14.92 4.72
N ARG A 188 -10.01 -15.74 4.41
CA ARG A 188 -11.15 -16.01 5.31
C ARG A 188 -11.77 -14.74 5.90
N LEU A 189 -11.93 -13.71 5.10
CA LEU A 189 -12.60 -12.51 5.55
C LEU A 189 -14.08 -12.84 5.80
N ALA A 190 -14.43 -12.92 7.08
CA ALA A 190 -15.79 -13.28 7.50
C ALA A 190 -16.71 -12.07 7.42
N GLY A 191 -17.49 -11.97 6.36
CA GLY A 191 -18.44 -10.87 6.18
C GLY A 191 -17.75 -9.52 6.03
N GLY A 192 -18.51 -8.45 6.00
CA GLY A 192 -17.99 -7.10 6.00
C GLY A 192 -18.37 -6.31 4.77
N THR A 193 -17.86 -5.11 4.71
CA THR A 193 -18.02 -4.17 3.61
C THR A 193 -17.22 -4.61 2.39
N THR A 194 -17.71 -4.24 1.23
CA THR A 194 -17.07 -4.52 -0.06
C THR A 194 -17.10 -3.25 -0.89
N TRP A 195 -16.40 -3.18 -2.00
CA TRP A 195 -16.44 -2.01 -2.87
C TRP A 195 -17.86 -1.67 -3.39
N ARG A 196 -18.86 -2.56 -3.25
CA ARG A 196 -20.28 -2.24 -3.52
C ARG A 196 -20.89 -1.24 -2.53
N ASN A 197 -20.29 -1.09 -1.38
CA ASN A 197 -20.72 -0.13 -0.36
C ASN A 197 -20.19 1.29 -0.63
N LEU A 198 -19.28 1.46 -1.60
CA LEU A 198 -18.76 2.75 -1.99
C LEU A 198 -19.85 3.57 -2.74
N PRO A 199 -19.98 4.87 -2.47
CA PRO A 199 -20.76 5.78 -3.31
C PRO A 199 -20.08 5.95 -4.68
N ALA A 200 -20.79 6.52 -5.65
CA ALA A 200 -20.26 6.73 -7.01
C ALA A 200 -18.96 7.58 -7.03
N SER A 201 -18.88 8.57 -6.15
CA SER A 201 -17.69 9.42 -5.95
C SER A 201 -17.30 9.35 -4.47
N PRO A 202 -16.54 8.32 -4.05
CA PRO A 202 -16.17 8.13 -2.66
C PRO A 202 -15.12 9.14 -2.22
N ASP A 203 -15.31 9.72 -1.05
CA ASP A 203 -14.28 10.46 -0.33
C ASP A 203 -13.40 9.51 0.51
N THR A 204 -12.39 10.05 1.15
CA THR A 204 -11.47 9.30 2.01
C THR A 204 -12.17 8.58 3.15
N THR A 205 -13.21 9.18 3.72
CA THR A 205 -14.00 8.60 4.83
C THR A 205 -14.79 7.39 4.36
N ALA A 206 -15.51 7.51 3.24
CA ALA A 206 -16.27 6.41 2.66
C ALA A 206 -15.37 5.23 2.27
N VAL A 207 -14.18 5.51 1.74
CA VAL A 207 -13.19 4.47 1.43
C VAL A 207 -12.70 3.80 2.72
N ALA A 208 -12.30 4.57 3.73
CA ALA A 208 -11.80 4.02 5.00
C ALA A 208 -12.83 3.10 5.69
N GLN A 209 -14.12 3.49 5.70
CA GLN A 209 -15.22 2.69 6.26
C GLN A 209 -15.52 1.40 5.48
N THR A 210 -15.02 1.30 4.24
CA THR A 210 -15.23 0.13 3.38
C THR A 210 -14.09 -0.89 3.52
N LEU A 211 -12.95 -0.49 4.08
CA LEU A 211 -11.79 -1.36 4.23
C LEU A 211 -12.00 -2.41 5.33
N VAL A 212 -11.51 -3.62 5.07
CA VAL A 212 -11.54 -4.74 6.00
C VAL A 212 -10.10 -5.09 6.42
N ARG A 213 -9.87 -5.29 7.71
CA ARG A 213 -8.56 -5.68 8.23
C ARG A 213 -8.51 -7.19 8.46
N HIS A 214 -7.50 -7.85 7.92
CA HIS A 214 -7.18 -9.24 8.20
C HIS A 214 -6.32 -9.36 9.49
N ASP A 215 -6.37 -10.51 10.18
CA ASP A 215 -5.61 -10.78 11.42
C ASP A 215 -4.08 -10.57 11.27
N SER A 216 -3.54 -10.71 10.06
CA SER A 216 -2.13 -10.40 9.78
C SER A 216 -1.79 -8.90 9.79
N GLY A 217 -2.79 -8.03 9.91
CA GLY A 217 -2.66 -6.59 9.76
C GLY A 217 -2.79 -6.08 8.30
N LEU A 218 -2.94 -6.99 7.31
CA LEU A 218 -3.20 -6.59 5.93
C LEU A 218 -4.58 -5.93 5.82
N VAL A 219 -4.64 -4.79 5.18
CA VAL A 219 -5.90 -4.07 4.89
C VAL A 219 -6.36 -4.44 3.49
N VAL A 220 -7.66 -4.68 3.33
CA VAL A 220 -8.25 -5.18 2.08
C VAL A 220 -9.47 -4.35 1.71
N LEU A 221 -9.53 -3.89 0.47
CA LEU A 221 -10.78 -3.49 -0.17
C LEU A 221 -11.36 -4.73 -0.87
N ALA A 222 -12.31 -5.37 -0.24
CA ALA A 222 -12.82 -6.66 -0.67
C ALA A 222 -13.83 -6.54 -1.83
N ALA A 223 -13.81 -7.54 -2.72
CA ALA A 223 -14.88 -7.74 -3.69
C ALA A 223 -16.11 -8.41 -3.03
N PRO A 224 -17.31 -8.27 -3.61
CA PRO A 224 -18.49 -9.02 -3.18
C PRO A 224 -18.26 -10.53 -3.22
N SER A 225 -18.75 -11.25 -2.20
CA SER A 225 -18.64 -12.71 -2.14
C SER A 225 -19.51 -13.45 -3.16
N GLN A 226 -20.50 -12.77 -3.72
CA GLN A 226 -21.34 -13.29 -4.80
C GLN A 226 -21.06 -12.57 -6.11
N PRO A 227 -21.14 -13.26 -7.25
CA PRO A 227 -20.97 -12.64 -8.55
C PRO A 227 -21.93 -11.48 -8.76
N VAL A 228 -21.41 -10.40 -9.35
CA VAL A 228 -22.18 -9.21 -9.71
C VAL A 228 -22.16 -9.00 -11.21
N ARG A 229 -23.24 -8.41 -11.75
CA ARG A 229 -23.34 -8.16 -13.19
C ARG A 229 -22.37 -7.08 -13.67
N GLN A 230 -22.01 -6.16 -12.79
CA GLN A 230 -21.22 -5.00 -13.14
C GLN A 230 -20.13 -4.80 -12.08
N GLY A 231 -18.89 -4.73 -12.50
CA GLY A 231 -17.75 -4.38 -11.63
C GLY A 231 -17.77 -2.92 -11.20
N LEU A 232 -16.73 -2.50 -10.52
CA LEU A 232 -16.53 -1.11 -10.12
C LEU A 232 -16.40 -0.22 -11.37
N SER A 233 -17.01 0.98 -11.36
CA SER A 233 -16.82 1.93 -12.46
C SER A 233 -15.40 2.51 -12.46
N ALA A 234 -14.90 2.92 -13.62
CA ALA A 234 -13.58 3.58 -13.70
C ALA A 234 -13.51 4.85 -12.86
N GLU A 235 -14.59 5.62 -12.78
CA GLU A 235 -14.66 6.85 -11.99
C GLU A 235 -14.59 6.56 -10.49
N THR A 236 -15.45 5.66 -9.99
CA THR A 236 -15.43 5.23 -8.59
C THR A 236 -14.09 4.61 -8.21
N PHE A 237 -13.50 3.81 -9.11
CA PHE A 237 -12.19 3.21 -8.87
C PHE A 237 -11.08 4.26 -8.76
N ARG A 238 -11.03 5.28 -9.66
CA ARG A 238 -10.01 6.34 -9.59
C ARG A 238 -10.11 7.12 -8.29
N ALA A 239 -11.31 7.57 -7.91
CA ALA A 239 -11.51 8.27 -6.64
C ALA A 239 -11.12 7.40 -5.43
N THR A 240 -11.43 6.09 -5.47
CA THR A 240 -11.01 5.13 -4.46
C THR A 240 -9.49 4.99 -4.40
N LEU A 241 -8.82 4.85 -5.54
CA LEU A 241 -7.37 4.71 -5.61
C LEU A 241 -6.65 5.95 -5.08
N GLU A 242 -7.11 7.15 -5.44
CA GLU A 242 -6.59 8.42 -4.90
C GLU A 242 -6.69 8.45 -3.36
N ALA A 243 -7.83 8.07 -2.81
CA ALA A 243 -8.00 7.97 -1.36
C ALA A 243 -7.07 6.92 -0.72
N LEU A 244 -6.93 5.73 -1.33
CA LEU A 244 -6.03 4.69 -0.83
C LEU A 244 -4.56 5.13 -0.84
N GLN A 245 -4.13 5.86 -1.87
CA GLN A 245 -2.76 6.34 -1.99
C GLN A 245 -2.37 7.39 -0.94
N ILE A 246 -3.34 8.03 -0.31
CA ILE A 246 -3.12 8.91 0.86
C ILE A 246 -2.72 8.06 2.09
N PHE A 247 -3.39 6.93 2.30
CA PHE A 247 -3.23 6.11 3.51
C PHE A 247 -2.13 5.05 3.40
N PHE A 248 -1.90 4.52 2.20
CA PHE A 248 -1.03 3.37 1.97
C PHE A 248 0.18 3.74 1.11
N THR A 249 1.35 3.22 1.50
CA THR A 249 2.57 3.36 0.69
C THR A 249 2.62 2.36 -0.46
N GLN A 250 1.79 1.33 -0.40
CA GLN A 250 1.68 0.28 -1.40
C GLN A 250 0.21 -0.09 -1.59
N VAL A 251 -0.28 -0.01 -2.82
CA VAL A 251 -1.60 -0.50 -3.21
C VAL A 251 -1.38 -1.65 -4.20
N VAL A 252 -1.72 -2.86 -3.76
CA VAL A 252 -1.67 -4.06 -4.62
C VAL A 252 -3.07 -4.33 -5.12
N ILE A 253 -3.24 -4.49 -6.43
CA ILE A 253 -4.53 -4.68 -7.06
C ILE A 253 -4.58 -6.07 -7.70
N ASP A 254 -5.46 -6.93 -7.20
CA ASP A 254 -5.83 -8.18 -7.85
C ASP A 254 -6.87 -7.88 -8.93
N ALA A 255 -6.41 -7.78 -10.18
CA ALA A 255 -7.25 -7.40 -11.30
C ALA A 255 -8.15 -8.57 -11.73
N ALA A 256 -9.35 -8.24 -12.19
CA ALA A 256 -10.23 -9.23 -12.78
C ALA A 256 -9.60 -9.91 -14.01
N PRO A 257 -9.95 -11.17 -14.32
CA PRO A 257 -9.43 -11.87 -15.51
C PRO A 257 -10.09 -11.38 -16.80
N LEU A 258 -10.39 -10.09 -16.87
CA LEU A 258 -10.97 -9.39 -18.01
C LEU A 258 -10.56 -7.91 -17.97
N LEU A 259 -10.57 -7.26 -19.12
CA LEU A 259 -10.30 -5.84 -19.25
C LEU A 259 -11.61 -5.05 -19.14
N ASP A 260 -12.14 -4.94 -17.93
CA ASP A 260 -13.24 -4.04 -17.63
C ASP A 260 -12.75 -2.62 -17.31
N ALA A 261 -13.70 -1.67 -17.15
CA ALA A 261 -13.38 -0.27 -16.93
C ALA A 261 -12.52 0.00 -15.68
N ALA A 262 -12.69 -0.77 -14.61
CA ALA A 262 -11.87 -0.66 -13.40
C ALA A 262 -10.46 -1.21 -13.63
N THR A 263 -10.33 -2.36 -14.29
CA THR A 263 -9.04 -2.96 -14.64
C THR A 263 -8.24 -2.04 -15.57
N GLU A 264 -8.87 -1.46 -16.61
CA GLU A 264 -8.20 -0.49 -17.49
C GLU A 264 -7.73 0.75 -16.73
N ALA A 265 -8.57 1.27 -15.81
CA ALA A 265 -8.19 2.40 -14.97
C ALA A 265 -7.03 2.04 -14.02
N ALA A 266 -7.00 0.82 -13.49
CA ALA A 266 -5.92 0.33 -12.66
C ALA A 266 -4.59 0.22 -13.45
N LEU A 267 -4.62 -0.33 -14.65
CA LEU A 267 -3.46 -0.42 -15.54
C LEU A 267 -2.90 0.95 -15.93
N ALA A 268 -3.79 1.92 -16.18
CA ALA A 268 -3.40 3.30 -16.48
C ALA A 268 -2.76 4.03 -15.29
N ALA A 269 -3.04 3.61 -14.06
CA ALA A 269 -2.48 4.17 -12.83
C ALA A 269 -1.26 3.39 -12.29
N ALA A 270 -0.99 2.19 -12.80
CA ALA A 270 0.02 1.28 -12.26
C ALA A 270 1.45 1.80 -12.41
N ASP A 271 2.26 1.66 -11.36
CA ASP A 271 3.72 1.76 -11.40
C ASP A 271 4.35 0.47 -11.91
N GLU A 272 3.69 -0.65 -11.56
CA GLU A 272 4.15 -1.99 -11.84
C GLU A 272 2.97 -2.88 -12.23
N ILE A 273 3.11 -3.61 -13.32
CA ILE A 273 2.09 -4.54 -13.82
C ILE A 273 2.72 -5.93 -13.88
N VAL A 274 2.21 -6.83 -13.04
CA VAL A 274 2.62 -8.23 -13.00
C VAL A 274 1.66 -9.05 -13.85
N VAL A 275 2.17 -9.63 -14.92
CA VAL A 275 1.41 -10.51 -15.82
C VAL A 275 1.70 -11.95 -15.47
N MET A 276 0.68 -12.66 -14.99
CA MET A 276 0.78 -14.06 -14.59
C MET A 276 0.63 -14.99 -15.79
N CYS A 277 1.56 -15.92 -15.93
CA CYS A 277 1.56 -16.98 -16.94
C CYS A 277 1.73 -18.35 -16.28
N THR A 278 1.13 -19.39 -16.84
CA THR A 278 1.42 -20.79 -16.48
C THR A 278 2.03 -21.54 -17.68
N PRO A 279 2.76 -22.66 -17.46
CA PRO A 279 3.40 -23.42 -18.54
C PRO A 279 2.40 -24.24 -19.36
N GLU A 280 1.34 -23.61 -19.85
CA GLU A 280 0.31 -24.17 -20.68
C GLU A 280 0.13 -23.35 -21.96
N VAL A 281 -0.14 -24.00 -23.11
CA VAL A 281 -0.30 -23.34 -24.42
C VAL A 281 -1.29 -22.17 -24.36
N GLY A 282 -2.47 -22.39 -23.77
CA GLY A 282 -3.51 -21.36 -23.69
C GLY A 282 -3.12 -20.18 -22.78
N ALA A 283 -2.35 -20.42 -21.71
CA ALA A 283 -1.89 -19.35 -20.83
C ALA A 283 -0.81 -18.50 -21.52
N VAL A 284 0.15 -19.14 -22.18
CA VAL A 284 1.20 -18.44 -22.95
C VAL A 284 0.58 -17.60 -24.06
N HIS A 285 -0.39 -18.16 -24.81
CA HIS A 285 -1.13 -17.40 -25.84
C HIS A 285 -1.85 -16.18 -25.26
N SER A 286 -2.57 -16.34 -24.15
CA SER A 286 -3.26 -15.23 -23.47
C SER A 286 -2.28 -14.19 -22.94
N THR A 287 -1.12 -14.61 -22.42
CA THR A 287 -0.07 -13.71 -21.95
C THR A 287 0.49 -12.85 -23.08
N ILE A 288 0.76 -13.43 -24.25
CA ILE A 288 1.24 -12.69 -25.43
C ILE A 288 0.21 -11.63 -25.82
N GLY A 289 -1.08 -11.99 -25.93
CA GLY A 289 -2.15 -11.05 -26.21
C GLY A 289 -2.25 -9.94 -25.15
N THR A 290 -2.09 -10.28 -23.87
CA THR A 290 -2.07 -9.30 -22.79
C THR A 290 -0.94 -8.30 -22.97
N LEU A 291 0.29 -8.77 -23.22
CA LEU A 291 1.46 -7.89 -23.40
C LEU A 291 1.28 -6.92 -24.58
N GLN A 292 0.64 -7.34 -25.66
CA GLN A 292 0.33 -6.48 -26.80
C GLN A 292 -0.63 -5.35 -26.43
N VAL A 293 -1.69 -5.64 -25.67
CA VAL A 293 -2.71 -4.67 -25.27
C VAL A 293 -2.15 -3.70 -24.21
N LEU A 294 -1.29 -4.18 -23.30
CA LEU A 294 -0.68 -3.35 -22.26
C LEU A 294 0.11 -2.17 -22.81
N GLY A 295 0.66 -2.28 -24.01
CA GLY A 295 1.37 -1.18 -24.69
C GLY A 295 0.52 0.10 -24.82
N ALA A 296 -0.80 -0.04 -25.02
CA ALA A 296 -1.74 1.06 -25.15
C ALA A 296 -2.42 1.47 -23.83
N LEU A 297 -2.53 0.56 -22.86
CA LEU A 297 -3.28 0.78 -21.63
C LEU A 297 -2.43 1.29 -20.46
N ARG A 298 -1.15 0.90 -20.40
CA ARG A 298 -0.27 1.29 -19.29
C ARG A 298 0.20 2.74 -19.40
N ARG A 299 0.44 3.36 -18.26
CA ARG A 299 1.08 4.69 -18.25
C ARG A 299 2.53 4.61 -18.75
N PRO A 300 3.09 5.70 -19.31
CA PRO A 300 4.51 5.79 -19.62
C PRO A 300 5.36 5.55 -18.36
N GLY A 301 6.40 4.70 -18.49
CA GLY A 301 7.29 4.37 -17.37
C GLY A 301 6.81 3.23 -16.45
N ALA A 302 5.58 2.73 -16.58
CA ALA A 302 5.15 1.54 -15.85
C ALA A 302 5.99 0.32 -16.22
N GLN A 303 6.50 -0.40 -15.20
CA GLN A 303 7.23 -1.65 -15.39
C GLN A 303 6.25 -2.79 -15.66
N VAL A 304 6.55 -3.62 -16.63
CA VAL A 304 5.80 -4.87 -16.89
C VAL A 304 6.68 -6.04 -16.52
N ILE A 305 6.17 -6.91 -15.66
CA ILE A 305 6.85 -8.06 -15.08
C ILE A 305 6.09 -9.31 -15.48
N VAL A 306 6.73 -10.25 -16.16
CA VAL A 306 6.14 -11.53 -16.52
C VAL A 306 6.54 -12.58 -15.49
N VAL A 307 5.55 -13.15 -14.81
CA VAL A 307 5.75 -14.21 -13.82
C VAL A 307 5.27 -15.53 -14.35
N LEU A 308 6.18 -16.49 -14.52
CA LEU A 308 5.85 -17.87 -14.86
C LEU A 308 5.58 -18.66 -13.59
N ASN A 309 4.31 -18.97 -13.34
CA ASN A 309 3.86 -19.72 -12.18
C ASN A 309 3.74 -21.21 -12.54
N GLN A 310 4.55 -22.06 -11.92
CA GLN A 310 4.48 -23.51 -12.08
C GLN A 310 3.36 -24.06 -11.17
N VAL A 311 2.23 -24.38 -11.77
CA VAL A 311 1.03 -24.88 -11.05
C VAL A 311 1.00 -26.41 -10.93
N ALA A 312 1.96 -27.10 -11.52
CA ALA A 312 2.13 -28.55 -11.46
C ALA A 312 3.62 -28.93 -11.37
N ALA A 313 3.90 -30.10 -10.81
CA ALA A 313 5.27 -30.63 -10.69
C ALA A 313 5.90 -30.90 -12.06
N GLU A 314 5.09 -31.30 -13.03
CA GLU A 314 5.52 -31.53 -14.42
C GLU A 314 4.82 -30.50 -15.32
N PRO A 315 5.55 -29.50 -15.84
CA PRO A 315 4.98 -28.49 -16.71
C PRO A 315 4.62 -29.07 -18.09
N SER A 316 3.48 -28.62 -18.65
CA SER A 316 3.02 -29.08 -19.98
C SER A 316 3.89 -28.54 -21.12
N LEU A 317 4.59 -27.41 -20.89
CA LEU A 317 5.52 -26.81 -21.84
C LEU A 317 6.90 -26.65 -21.19
N PRO A 318 7.99 -26.96 -21.90
CA PRO A 318 9.33 -26.64 -21.39
C PRO A 318 9.55 -25.12 -21.38
N THR A 319 10.30 -24.64 -20.38
CA THR A 319 10.60 -23.20 -20.20
C THR A 319 11.18 -22.57 -21.48
N SER A 320 12.06 -23.26 -22.18
CA SER A 320 12.65 -22.78 -23.45
C SER A 320 11.62 -22.52 -24.56
N ALA A 321 10.51 -23.26 -24.59
CA ALA A 321 9.44 -22.99 -25.54
C ALA A 321 8.64 -21.75 -25.16
N ILE A 322 8.44 -21.54 -23.86
CA ILE A 322 7.76 -20.36 -23.31
C ILE A 322 8.60 -19.12 -23.59
N GLU A 323 9.90 -19.14 -23.30
CA GLU A 323 10.83 -18.03 -23.55
C GLU A 323 10.84 -17.63 -25.04
N ARG A 324 10.89 -18.59 -25.94
CA ARG A 324 10.79 -18.28 -27.39
C ARG A 324 9.46 -17.63 -27.77
N ALA A 325 8.37 -18.10 -27.18
CA ALA A 325 7.02 -17.55 -27.45
C ALA A 325 6.81 -16.15 -26.88
N LEU A 326 7.38 -15.85 -25.70
CA LEU A 326 7.31 -14.54 -25.04
C LEU A 326 8.35 -13.54 -25.59
N GLY A 327 9.34 -13.99 -26.36
CA GLY A 327 10.43 -13.16 -26.88
C GLY A 327 11.56 -12.90 -25.87
N GLY A 328 11.57 -13.61 -24.75
CA GLY A 328 12.60 -13.51 -23.71
C GLY A 328 12.25 -14.35 -22.48
N PRO A 329 13.18 -14.46 -21.51
CA PRO A 329 12.90 -15.17 -20.26
C PRO A 329 11.84 -14.42 -19.42
N PRO A 330 11.03 -15.13 -18.64
CA PRO A 330 10.18 -14.50 -17.64
C PRO A 330 11.05 -13.82 -16.56
N ASP A 331 10.56 -12.71 -16.00
CA ASP A 331 11.28 -11.97 -14.96
C ASP A 331 11.36 -12.74 -13.64
N LEU A 332 10.37 -13.59 -13.37
CA LEU A 332 10.32 -14.47 -12.21
C LEU A 332 9.71 -15.82 -12.60
N VAL A 333 10.34 -16.90 -12.14
CA VAL A 333 9.76 -18.24 -12.15
C VAL A 333 9.39 -18.62 -10.72
N VAL A 334 8.09 -18.83 -10.48
CA VAL A 334 7.56 -19.33 -9.21
C VAL A 334 7.49 -20.86 -9.29
N PRO A 335 8.24 -21.59 -8.47
CA PRO A 335 8.23 -23.06 -8.49
C PRO A 335 6.90 -23.61 -7.95
N PHE A 336 6.56 -24.82 -8.39
CA PHE A 336 5.40 -25.54 -7.87
C PHE A 336 5.57 -25.85 -6.38
N ASP A 337 4.58 -25.45 -5.57
CA ASP A 337 4.55 -25.67 -4.13
C ASP A 337 3.26 -26.41 -3.74
N ARG A 338 3.41 -27.67 -3.33
CA ARG A 338 2.27 -28.50 -2.85
C ARG A 338 1.55 -27.90 -1.65
N GLN A 339 2.28 -27.19 -0.79
CA GLN A 339 1.71 -26.59 0.42
C GLN A 339 0.76 -25.44 0.08
N GLN A 340 0.92 -24.82 -1.08
CA GLN A 340 0.03 -23.73 -1.52
C GLN A 340 -1.42 -24.20 -1.68
N ALA A 341 -1.66 -25.38 -2.24
CA ALA A 341 -3.01 -25.93 -2.37
C ALA A 341 -3.65 -26.21 -1.01
N VAL A 342 -2.85 -26.73 -0.07
CA VAL A 342 -3.31 -26.98 1.32
C VAL A 342 -3.62 -25.67 2.04
N ALA A 343 -2.74 -24.66 1.89
CA ALA A 343 -2.92 -23.34 2.48
C ALA A 343 -4.20 -22.65 1.99
N LEU A 344 -4.53 -22.78 0.70
CA LEU A 344 -5.77 -22.25 0.12
C LEU A 344 -7.01 -22.91 0.71
N VAL A 345 -7.03 -24.23 0.86
CA VAL A 345 -8.15 -24.97 1.49
C VAL A 345 -8.38 -24.51 2.93
N HIS A 346 -7.29 -24.26 3.65
CA HIS A 346 -7.36 -23.81 5.05
C HIS A 346 -7.53 -22.30 5.20
N GLY A 347 -7.49 -21.50 4.11
CA GLY A 347 -7.55 -20.05 4.17
C GLY A 347 -6.41 -19.45 5.02
N THR A 348 -5.22 -20.04 4.94
CA THR A 348 -4.02 -19.63 5.66
C THR A 348 -2.87 -19.43 4.67
N PRO A 349 -2.85 -18.31 3.92
CA PRO A 349 -1.85 -18.07 2.90
C PRO A 349 -0.42 -18.27 3.40
N LEU A 350 0.43 -18.94 2.61
CA LEU A 350 1.79 -19.30 3.00
C LEU A 350 2.64 -18.09 3.40
N VAL A 351 2.38 -16.93 2.83
CA VAL A 351 3.10 -15.69 3.16
C VAL A 351 2.97 -15.32 4.64
N PHE A 352 1.89 -15.71 5.31
CA PHE A 352 1.66 -15.49 6.73
C PHE A 352 1.98 -16.71 7.59
N SER A 353 1.64 -17.90 7.11
CA SER A 353 1.80 -19.14 7.88
C SER A 353 3.19 -19.76 7.75
N GLN A 354 3.80 -19.72 6.59
CA GLN A 354 5.10 -20.31 6.26
C GLN A 354 5.89 -19.43 5.28
N PRO A 355 6.40 -18.26 5.73
CA PRO A 355 7.05 -17.28 4.83
C PRO A 355 8.33 -17.78 4.15
N GLY A 356 8.93 -18.87 4.64
CA GLY A 356 10.06 -19.55 4.02
C GLY A 356 9.69 -20.60 2.97
N ALA A 357 8.40 -20.85 2.72
CA ALA A 357 7.94 -21.76 1.66
C ALA A 357 8.30 -21.22 0.26
N LEU A 358 8.27 -22.09 -0.76
CA LEU A 358 8.82 -21.77 -2.09
C LEU A 358 8.21 -20.52 -2.72
N LEU A 359 6.90 -20.39 -2.73
CA LEU A 359 6.22 -19.23 -3.31
C LEU A 359 6.53 -17.91 -2.55
N PRO A 360 6.32 -17.79 -1.22
CA PRO A 360 6.65 -16.56 -0.51
C PRO A 360 8.14 -16.20 -0.59
N ALA A 361 9.04 -17.18 -0.54
CA ALA A 361 10.48 -16.96 -0.62
C ALA A 361 10.89 -16.41 -2.01
N ALA A 362 10.35 -16.96 -3.10
CA ALA A 362 10.60 -16.48 -4.45
C ALA A 362 10.12 -15.04 -4.63
N VAL A 363 8.91 -14.71 -4.15
CA VAL A 363 8.36 -13.36 -4.21
C VAL A 363 9.16 -12.39 -3.34
N ALA A 364 9.56 -12.79 -2.13
CA ALA A 364 10.35 -11.95 -1.24
C ALA A 364 11.72 -11.60 -1.83
N SER A 365 12.40 -12.59 -2.44
CA SER A 365 13.67 -12.37 -3.12
C SER A 365 13.53 -11.40 -4.30
N PHE A 366 12.48 -11.57 -5.11
CA PHE A 366 12.21 -10.69 -6.23
C PHE A 366 11.94 -9.24 -5.79
N VAL A 367 11.09 -9.05 -4.77
CA VAL A 367 10.79 -7.72 -4.21
C VAL A 367 12.04 -7.06 -3.64
N ALA A 368 12.93 -7.82 -2.96
CA ALA A 368 14.17 -7.29 -2.43
C ALA A 368 15.10 -6.78 -3.55
N GLN A 369 15.28 -7.57 -4.61
CA GLN A 369 16.10 -7.18 -5.76
C GLN A 369 15.54 -5.96 -6.52
N ALA A 370 14.21 -5.86 -6.64
CA ALA A 370 13.57 -4.69 -7.25
C ALA A 370 13.81 -3.41 -6.45
N ARG A 371 13.84 -3.50 -5.10
CA ARG A 371 14.11 -2.37 -4.21
C ARG A 371 15.58 -1.92 -4.22
N GLU A 372 16.52 -2.81 -4.48
CA GLU A 372 17.94 -2.47 -4.58
C GLU A 372 18.28 -1.72 -5.89
N LYS A 373 17.46 -1.90 -6.92
CA LYS A 373 17.63 -1.28 -8.24
C LYS A 373 16.90 0.06 -8.40
N ALA A 374 15.99 0.40 -7.49
CA ALA A 374 15.18 1.61 -7.47
C ALA A 374 15.79 2.70 -6.57
#